data_ea4c62ae22d7997075c983948f57371c
#
_entry.id   ea4c62ae22d7997075c983948f57371c
#
_cell.length_a   1.000
_cell.length_b   1.000
_cell.length_c   1.000
_cell.angle_alpha   90.00
_cell.angle_beta   90.00
_cell.angle_gamma   90.00
#
_symmetry.space_group_name_H-M   'P 1'
#
loop_
_entity.id
_entity.type
_entity.pdbx_description
1 polymer ?
#
loop_
_entity_poly.entity_id
_entity_poly.type
_entity_poly.pdbx_seq_one_letter_code
_entity_poly.pdbx_strand_id
1 'polypeptide(L)'
;IPLKYFVNKKYSNILETLSKKFELYIYLPTIIKANYRNLLSLNIENAIKSYNIKGFVLSNISNLLLLDNVLENCSLNKNNFNFIANYTFNIFNNHSVKELKELGFNRFTISPELNKETILDLTSSNTEVLASELIVYGKTPLMNMNYCLLGKANKCYPNCDAKCNSCNKYYLKDRLGLNFEIIPDNIQTVTTIYNSKTTSIESTDFVSTNVFRIDVIDESIDDINNIVSIVKSGNRFEGKEFTNGNLNREV
;
A
#
# COMPACT_ATOMS: atom_id res chain seq x y z
N ILE A 1 -2.57 -7.09 -1.69
CA ILE A 1 -1.33 -7.87 -1.47
C ILE A 1 -0.25 -7.30 -2.37
N PRO A 2 0.96 -6.94 -1.88
CA PRO A 2 2.06 -6.46 -2.70
C PRO A 2 2.46 -7.42 -3.83
N LEU A 3 2.73 -6.87 -5.03
CA LEU A 3 3.08 -7.64 -6.23
C LEU A 3 4.23 -8.64 -6.01
N LYS A 4 5.21 -8.32 -5.15
CA LYS A 4 6.34 -9.20 -4.83
C LYS A 4 5.94 -10.61 -4.36
N TYR A 5 4.78 -10.75 -3.74
CA TYR A 5 4.28 -12.06 -3.28
C TYR A 5 3.74 -12.90 -4.42
N PHE A 6 3.27 -12.29 -5.53
CA PHE A 6 2.83 -13.00 -6.73
C PHE A 6 4.01 -13.46 -7.60
N VAL A 7 5.17 -12.83 -7.47
CA VAL A 7 6.41 -13.23 -8.18
C VAL A 7 7.01 -14.52 -7.60
N ASN A 8 6.82 -14.76 -6.31
CA ASN A 8 7.46 -15.88 -5.61
C ASN A 8 6.51 -17.08 -5.49
N LYS A 9 6.81 -18.16 -6.22
CA LYS A 9 6.03 -19.41 -6.24
C LYS A 9 5.77 -20.03 -4.86
N LYS A 10 6.59 -19.74 -3.87
CA LYS A 10 6.41 -20.22 -2.48
C LYS A 10 5.05 -19.78 -1.89
N TYR A 11 4.46 -18.70 -2.37
CA TYR A 11 3.17 -18.18 -1.86
C TYR A 11 1.96 -18.62 -2.68
N SER A 12 2.13 -19.41 -3.75
CA SER A 12 1.04 -19.76 -4.68
C SER A 12 -0.15 -20.42 -4.00
N ASN A 13 0.07 -21.40 -3.12
CA ASN A 13 -1.01 -22.09 -2.40
C ASN A 13 -1.80 -21.17 -1.47
N ILE A 14 -1.10 -20.24 -0.80
CA ILE A 14 -1.74 -19.25 0.07
C ILE A 14 -2.56 -18.27 -0.77
N LEU A 15 -1.99 -17.75 -1.86
CA LEU A 15 -2.69 -16.84 -2.77
C LEU A 15 -3.93 -17.48 -3.40
N GLU A 16 -3.85 -18.74 -3.79
CA GLU A 16 -4.99 -19.49 -4.29
C GLU A 16 -6.10 -19.62 -3.24
N THR A 17 -5.74 -19.96 -2.01
CA THR A 17 -6.70 -20.05 -0.89
C THR A 17 -7.36 -18.70 -0.61
N LEU A 18 -6.59 -17.63 -0.59
CA LEU A 18 -7.08 -16.27 -0.36
C LEU A 18 -8.00 -15.80 -1.50
N SER A 19 -7.64 -16.09 -2.76
CA SER A 19 -8.43 -15.68 -3.93
C SER A 19 -9.82 -16.32 -4.00
N LYS A 20 -9.99 -17.50 -3.35
CA LYS A 20 -11.28 -18.19 -3.22
C LYS A 20 -12.17 -17.61 -2.11
N LYS A 21 -11.58 -16.95 -1.12
CA LYS A 21 -12.27 -16.45 0.08
C LYS A 21 -12.49 -14.96 0.10
N PHE A 22 -11.61 -14.21 -0.56
CA PHE A 22 -11.55 -12.74 -0.48
C PHE A 22 -11.38 -12.13 -1.88
N GLU A 23 -11.80 -10.89 -2.03
CA GLU A 23 -11.45 -10.07 -3.19
C GLU A 23 -9.97 -9.67 -3.10
N LEU A 24 -9.16 -10.14 -4.05
CA LEU A 24 -7.74 -9.83 -4.07
C LEU A 24 -7.44 -8.61 -4.96
N TYR A 25 -6.64 -7.70 -4.42
CA TYR A 25 -6.07 -6.56 -5.16
C TYR A 25 -4.55 -6.68 -5.18
N ILE A 26 -3.95 -6.47 -6.35
CA ILE A 26 -2.49 -6.42 -6.50
C ILE A 26 -2.03 -5.00 -6.18
N TYR A 27 -1.20 -4.85 -5.14
CA TYR A 27 -0.57 -3.58 -4.78
C TYR A 27 0.71 -3.40 -5.60
N LEU A 28 0.73 -2.41 -6.49
CA LEU A 28 1.88 -2.10 -7.34
C LEU A 28 2.91 -1.24 -6.60
N PRO A 29 4.20 -1.49 -6.80
CA PRO A 29 5.24 -0.74 -6.11
C PRO A 29 5.28 0.72 -6.56
N THR A 30 5.71 1.61 -5.64
CA THR A 30 5.87 3.05 -5.89
C THR A 30 6.97 3.31 -6.93
N ILE A 31 8.06 2.54 -6.87
CA ILE A 31 9.17 2.61 -7.82
C ILE A 31 9.16 1.35 -8.68
N ILE A 32 9.12 1.52 -9.99
CA ILE A 32 9.32 0.45 -10.97
C ILE A 32 10.55 0.80 -11.80
N LYS A 33 11.63 0.05 -11.61
CA LYS A 33 12.85 0.21 -12.41
C LYS A 33 12.63 -0.32 -13.83
N ALA A 34 13.15 0.38 -14.82
CA ALA A 34 12.93 0.07 -16.24
C ALA A 34 13.32 -1.38 -16.60
N ASN A 35 14.45 -1.86 -16.08
CA ASN A 35 14.94 -3.21 -16.32
C ASN A 35 14.08 -4.33 -15.68
N TYR A 36 13.18 -4.01 -14.77
CA TYR A 36 12.26 -4.97 -14.15
C TYR A 36 10.84 -4.90 -14.72
N ARG A 37 10.54 -3.92 -15.58
CA ARG A 37 9.20 -3.69 -16.10
C ARG A 37 8.59 -4.94 -16.75
N ASN A 38 9.33 -5.59 -17.63
CA ASN A 38 8.87 -6.81 -18.31
C ASN A 38 8.64 -7.97 -17.34
N LEU A 39 9.52 -8.14 -16.34
CA LEU A 39 9.34 -9.15 -15.30
C LEU A 39 8.05 -8.89 -14.51
N LEU A 40 7.79 -7.66 -14.12
CA LEU A 40 6.59 -7.29 -13.36
C LEU A 40 5.32 -7.47 -14.21
N SER A 41 5.34 -7.05 -15.47
CA SER A 41 4.21 -7.25 -16.41
C SER A 41 3.86 -8.73 -16.53
N LEU A 42 4.84 -9.61 -16.79
CA LEU A 42 4.62 -11.05 -16.89
C LEU A 42 4.02 -11.65 -15.60
N ASN A 43 4.47 -11.18 -14.44
CA ASN A 43 3.94 -11.69 -13.17
C ASN A 43 2.54 -11.18 -12.87
N ILE A 44 2.18 -9.97 -13.32
CA ILE A 44 0.80 -9.46 -13.26
C ILE A 44 -0.11 -10.29 -14.17
N GLU A 45 0.31 -10.56 -15.42
CA GLU A 45 -0.44 -11.44 -16.35
C GLU A 45 -0.68 -12.83 -15.73
N ASN A 46 0.37 -13.44 -15.18
CA ASN A 46 0.26 -14.74 -14.52
C ASN A 46 -0.68 -14.70 -13.31
N ALA A 47 -0.63 -13.64 -12.52
CA ALA A 47 -1.50 -13.47 -11.36
C ALA A 47 -2.97 -13.35 -11.77
N ILE A 48 -3.28 -12.58 -12.83
CA ILE A 48 -4.64 -12.43 -13.35
C ILE A 48 -5.18 -13.78 -13.88
N LYS A 49 -4.33 -14.58 -14.55
CA LYS A 49 -4.70 -15.90 -15.10
C LYS A 49 -4.89 -16.96 -14.01
N SER A 50 -4.17 -16.85 -12.89
CA SER A 50 -4.11 -17.88 -11.85
C SER A 50 -5.04 -17.61 -10.67
N TYR A 51 -5.40 -16.37 -10.43
CA TYR A 51 -6.16 -15.97 -9.24
C TYR A 51 -7.34 -15.07 -9.60
N ASN A 52 -8.37 -15.06 -8.75
CA ASN A 52 -9.49 -14.12 -8.90
C ASN A 52 -9.07 -12.72 -8.43
N ILE A 53 -8.36 -12.01 -9.31
CA ILE A 53 -7.93 -10.64 -9.04
C ILE A 53 -9.08 -9.67 -9.32
N LYS A 54 -9.48 -8.91 -8.31
CA LYS A 54 -10.57 -7.92 -8.41
C LYS A 54 -10.09 -6.57 -8.93
N GLY A 55 -8.83 -6.25 -8.71
CA GLY A 55 -8.29 -4.96 -9.13
C GLY A 55 -6.86 -4.71 -8.67
N PHE A 56 -6.46 -3.44 -8.75
CA PHE A 56 -5.10 -2.99 -8.53
C PHE A 56 -5.06 -1.76 -7.65
N VAL A 57 -4.09 -1.71 -6.72
CA VAL A 57 -3.73 -0.51 -5.97
C VAL A 57 -2.50 0.10 -6.62
N LEU A 58 -2.65 1.27 -7.22
CA LEU A 58 -1.61 1.95 -7.98
C LEU A 58 -0.91 2.97 -7.08
N SER A 59 0.41 2.96 -7.09
CA SER A 59 1.22 3.88 -6.29
C SER A 59 1.90 4.97 -7.12
N ASN A 60 1.70 4.95 -8.45
CA ASN A 60 2.27 5.92 -9.37
C ASN A 60 1.40 5.97 -10.64
N ILE A 61 1.27 7.15 -11.26
CA ILE A 61 0.47 7.33 -12.47
C ILE A 61 0.96 6.44 -13.64
N SER A 62 2.27 6.18 -13.73
CA SER A 62 2.84 5.29 -14.75
C SER A 62 2.41 3.83 -14.61
N ASN A 63 1.85 3.45 -13.47
CA ASN A 63 1.28 2.12 -13.29
C ASN A 63 0.04 1.89 -14.18
N LEU A 64 -0.71 2.95 -14.54
CA LEU A 64 -1.81 2.84 -15.51
C LEU A 64 -1.30 2.33 -16.85
N LEU A 65 -0.26 2.96 -17.40
CA LEU A 65 0.31 2.55 -18.68
C LEU A 65 0.87 1.12 -18.65
N LEU A 66 1.45 0.71 -17.49
CA LEU A 66 1.91 -0.67 -17.32
C LEU A 66 0.73 -1.65 -17.38
N LEU A 67 -0.38 -1.33 -16.70
CA LEU A 67 -1.56 -2.18 -16.66
C LEU A 67 -2.32 -2.19 -17.98
N ASP A 68 -2.44 -1.05 -18.66
CA ASP A 68 -3.07 -0.98 -19.99
C ASP A 68 -2.38 -1.97 -20.94
N ASN A 69 -1.04 -1.96 -21.02
CA ASN A 69 -0.28 -2.91 -21.84
C ASN A 69 -0.50 -4.38 -21.40
N VAL A 70 -0.54 -4.65 -20.10
CA VAL A 70 -0.77 -6.02 -19.56
C VAL A 70 -2.18 -6.51 -19.93
N LEU A 71 -3.18 -5.69 -19.73
CA LEU A 71 -4.57 -6.05 -20.00
C LEU A 71 -4.83 -6.24 -21.50
N GLU A 72 -4.25 -5.40 -22.36
CA GLU A 72 -4.28 -5.57 -23.82
C GLU A 72 -3.65 -6.90 -24.23
N ASN A 73 -2.47 -7.25 -23.72
CA ASN A 73 -1.80 -8.53 -24.00
C ASN A 73 -2.64 -9.74 -23.56
N CYS A 74 -3.42 -9.59 -22.50
CA CYS A 74 -4.33 -10.63 -22.02
C CYS A 74 -5.69 -10.62 -22.72
N SER A 75 -5.98 -9.66 -23.61
CA SER A 75 -7.29 -9.42 -24.23
C SER A 75 -8.40 -9.21 -23.19
N LEU A 76 -8.08 -8.53 -22.08
CA LEU A 76 -9.00 -8.26 -20.99
C LEU A 76 -9.46 -6.81 -21.01
N ASN A 77 -10.76 -6.62 -20.71
CA ASN A 77 -11.33 -5.28 -20.59
C ASN A 77 -10.94 -4.65 -19.23
N LYS A 78 -10.40 -3.44 -19.28
CA LYS A 78 -10.04 -2.63 -18.10
C LYS A 78 -11.22 -2.46 -17.14
N ASN A 79 -12.44 -2.35 -17.63
CA ASN A 79 -13.66 -2.17 -16.85
C ASN A 79 -14.00 -3.38 -15.96
N ASN A 80 -13.35 -4.52 -16.15
CA ASN A 80 -13.52 -5.70 -15.31
C ASN A 80 -12.72 -5.60 -13.99
N PHE A 81 -11.89 -4.59 -13.85
CA PHE A 81 -11.00 -4.41 -12.70
C PHE A 81 -11.23 -3.07 -12.02
N ASN A 82 -11.10 -3.06 -10.70
CA ASN A 82 -11.10 -1.84 -9.92
C ASN A 82 -9.68 -1.26 -9.82
N PHE A 83 -9.55 0.05 -10.02
CA PHE A 83 -8.31 0.79 -9.86
C PHE A 83 -8.41 1.69 -8.64
N ILE A 84 -7.48 1.53 -7.71
CA ILE A 84 -7.41 2.29 -6.46
C ILE A 84 -6.15 3.15 -6.51
N ALA A 85 -6.30 4.47 -6.44
CA ALA A 85 -5.17 5.38 -6.29
C ALA A 85 -4.68 5.32 -4.84
N ASN A 86 -3.44 4.88 -4.63
CA ASN A 86 -2.84 4.82 -3.29
C ASN A 86 -2.55 6.23 -2.75
N TYR A 87 -2.32 6.36 -1.44
CA TYR A 87 -1.97 7.64 -0.78
C TYR A 87 -0.79 8.38 -1.45
N THR A 88 0.10 7.68 -2.15
CA THR A 88 1.23 8.25 -2.90
C THR A 88 0.82 9.13 -4.10
N PHE A 89 -0.45 9.12 -4.49
CA PHE A 89 -0.99 10.09 -5.45
C PHE A 89 -1.18 11.49 -4.85
N ASN A 90 -1.05 11.62 -3.53
CA ASN A 90 -1.13 12.89 -2.81
C ASN A 90 -2.39 13.69 -3.14
N ILE A 91 -3.55 13.06 -2.95
CA ILE A 91 -4.83 13.68 -3.22
C ILE A 91 -5.22 14.59 -2.05
N PHE A 92 -5.21 15.90 -2.28
CA PHE A 92 -5.44 16.93 -1.28
C PHE A 92 -6.71 17.76 -1.52
N ASN A 93 -7.33 17.63 -2.69
CA ASN A 93 -8.47 18.48 -3.07
C ASN A 93 -9.41 17.78 -4.06
N ASN A 94 -10.60 18.37 -4.22
CA ASN A 94 -11.68 17.85 -5.05
C ASN A 94 -11.36 17.84 -6.55
N HIS A 95 -10.48 18.71 -7.04
CA HIS A 95 -10.06 18.71 -8.44
C HIS A 95 -9.26 17.47 -8.77
N SER A 96 -8.31 17.11 -7.87
CA SER A 96 -7.53 15.87 -8.02
C SER A 96 -8.42 14.62 -7.99
N VAL A 97 -9.50 14.62 -7.18
CA VAL A 97 -10.46 13.50 -7.16
C VAL A 97 -11.21 13.38 -8.50
N LYS A 98 -11.61 14.50 -9.09
CA LYS A 98 -12.27 14.50 -10.42
C LYS A 98 -11.36 13.96 -11.51
N GLU A 99 -10.10 14.39 -11.53
CA GLU A 99 -9.08 13.89 -12.47
C GLU A 99 -8.87 12.37 -12.31
N LEU A 100 -8.82 11.85 -11.09
CA LEU A 100 -8.75 10.40 -10.87
C LEU A 100 -9.95 9.67 -11.45
N LYS A 101 -11.14 10.21 -11.31
CA LYS A 101 -12.36 9.62 -11.89
C LYS A 101 -12.29 9.58 -13.40
N GLU A 102 -11.83 10.66 -14.05
CA GLU A 102 -11.67 10.74 -15.51
C GLU A 102 -10.60 9.75 -16.01
N LEU A 103 -9.56 9.48 -15.22
CA LEU A 103 -8.54 8.47 -15.49
C LEU A 103 -9.05 7.02 -15.27
N GLY A 104 -10.28 6.85 -14.78
CA GLY A 104 -10.91 5.55 -14.59
C GLY A 104 -10.63 4.88 -13.25
N PHE A 105 -10.21 5.63 -12.24
CA PHE A 105 -10.12 5.09 -10.89
C PHE A 105 -11.51 4.91 -10.27
N ASN A 106 -11.63 3.92 -9.38
CA ASN A 106 -12.86 3.59 -8.65
C ASN A 106 -12.79 4.07 -7.20
N ARG A 107 -11.58 4.24 -6.65
CA ARG A 107 -11.35 4.64 -5.26
C ARG A 107 -9.99 5.33 -5.13
N PHE A 108 -9.85 6.18 -4.13
CA PHE A 108 -8.56 6.77 -3.75
C PHE A 108 -8.31 6.62 -2.25
N THR A 109 -7.06 6.44 -1.89
CA THR A 109 -6.60 6.44 -0.49
C THR A 109 -6.23 7.87 -0.12
N ILE A 110 -6.83 8.36 0.95
CA ILE A 110 -6.59 9.70 1.51
C ILE A 110 -5.12 9.81 1.94
N SER A 111 -4.49 10.95 1.64
CA SER A 111 -3.10 11.18 2.04
C SER A 111 -2.96 11.24 3.56
N PRO A 112 -1.99 10.53 4.16
CA PRO A 112 -1.71 10.59 5.59
C PRO A 112 -1.10 11.95 6.03
N GLU A 113 -0.85 12.85 5.09
CA GLU A 113 -0.34 14.20 5.37
C GLU A 113 -1.44 15.20 5.70
N LEU A 114 -2.71 14.86 5.39
CA LEU A 114 -3.85 15.73 5.66
C LEU A 114 -4.22 15.78 7.14
N ASN A 115 -4.68 16.95 7.58
CA ASN A 115 -5.28 17.12 8.89
C ASN A 115 -6.77 16.69 8.88
N LYS A 116 -7.37 16.59 10.07
CA LYS A 116 -8.75 16.12 10.25
C LYS A 116 -9.77 16.96 9.48
N GLU A 117 -9.63 18.29 9.52
CA GLU A 117 -10.56 19.22 8.88
C GLU A 117 -10.57 19.04 7.35
N THR A 118 -9.37 18.99 6.74
CA THR A 118 -9.23 18.76 5.29
C THR A 118 -9.76 17.39 4.86
N ILE A 119 -9.55 16.35 5.67
CA ILE A 119 -10.11 15.01 5.39
C ILE A 119 -11.63 15.06 5.38
N LEU A 120 -12.24 15.71 6.39
CA LEU A 120 -13.70 15.83 6.49
C LEU A 120 -14.27 16.61 5.31
N ASP A 121 -13.67 17.75 4.94
CA ASP A 121 -14.07 18.52 3.77
C ASP A 121 -13.98 17.69 2.48
N LEU A 122 -12.83 17.04 2.26
CA LEU A 122 -12.59 16.21 1.09
C LEU A 122 -13.59 15.06 0.98
N THR A 123 -13.90 14.38 2.08
CA THR A 123 -14.79 13.22 2.07
C THR A 123 -16.26 13.60 1.97
N SER A 124 -16.69 14.68 2.63
CA SER A 124 -18.07 15.15 2.55
C SER A 124 -18.44 15.71 1.17
N SER A 125 -17.49 16.33 0.50
CA SER A 125 -17.69 16.93 -0.84
C SER A 125 -17.62 15.92 -1.99
N ASN A 126 -17.07 14.72 -1.78
CA ASN A 126 -16.75 13.76 -2.85
C ASN A 126 -17.47 12.41 -2.75
N THR A 127 -18.41 12.24 -1.84
CA THR A 127 -19.13 10.97 -1.64
C THR A 127 -19.79 10.42 -2.91
N GLU A 128 -20.19 11.28 -3.82
CA GLU A 128 -20.83 10.90 -5.10
C GLU A 128 -19.85 10.82 -6.28
N VAL A 129 -18.64 11.36 -6.12
CA VAL A 129 -17.68 11.44 -7.22
C VAL A 129 -16.82 10.19 -7.31
N LEU A 130 -16.15 9.85 -6.23
CA LEU A 130 -15.22 8.72 -6.13
C LEU A 130 -15.14 8.23 -4.69
N ALA A 131 -15.17 6.92 -4.49
CA ALA A 131 -15.06 6.34 -3.15
C ALA A 131 -13.72 6.68 -2.49
N SER A 132 -13.76 7.02 -1.20
CA SER A 132 -12.57 7.32 -0.40
C SER A 132 -12.18 6.16 0.51
N GLU A 133 -10.88 6.01 0.76
CA GLU A 133 -10.29 5.03 1.66
C GLU A 133 -9.36 5.73 2.64
N LEU A 134 -9.55 5.53 3.94
CA LEU A 134 -8.71 6.07 5.01
C LEU A 134 -7.90 4.97 5.67
N ILE A 135 -6.58 5.13 5.76
CA ILE A 135 -5.70 4.25 6.54
C ILE A 135 -5.90 4.57 8.02
N VAL A 136 -6.57 3.68 8.76
CA VAL A 136 -6.85 3.86 10.18
C VAL A 136 -5.86 3.12 11.09
N TYR A 137 -5.12 2.17 10.55
CA TYR A 137 -4.07 1.47 11.26
C TYR A 137 -2.92 1.10 10.32
N GLY A 138 -1.69 1.22 10.80
CA GLY A 138 -0.48 0.72 10.17
C GLY A 138 0.71 1.67 10.24
N LYS A 139 1.89 1.16 9.94
CA LYS A 139 3.10 1.98 9.86
C LYS A 139 3.14 2.73 8.53
N THR A 140 3.21 4.05 8.60
CA THR A 140 3.31 4.91 7.42
C THR A 140 4.70 4.79 6.80
N PRO A 141 4.84 4.48 5.50
CA PRO A 141 6.11 4.58 4.80
C PRO A 141 6.57 6.05 4.74
N LEU A 142 7.80 6.31 5.19
CA LEU A 142 8.40 7.65 5.20
C LEU A 142 9.30 7.88 4.00
N MET A 143 9.95 6.81 3.49
CA MET A 143 10.91 6.92 2.41
C MET A 143 10.93 5.67 1.55
N ASN A 144 10.91 5.85 0.23
CA ASN A 144 11.20 4.82 -0.76
C ASN A 144 12.51 5.13 -1.46
N MET A 145 13.50 4.24 -1.34
CA MET A 145 14.83 4.42 -1.92
C MET A 145 15.00 3.54 -3.15
N ASN A 146 15.54 4.11 -4.22
CA ASN A 146 15.82 3.39 -5.46
C ASN A 146 17.09 2.51 -5.39
N TYR A 147 17.51 2.11 -4.20
CA TYR A 147 18.58 1.14 -3.98
C TYR A 147 18.32 0.34 -2.69
N CYS A 148 19.01 -0.81 -2.59
CA CYS A 148 18.92 -1.62 -1.40
C CYS A 148 19.93 -1.14 -0.35
N LEU A 149 19.42 -0.59 0.77
CA LEU A 149 20.25 -0.14 1.88
C LEU A 149 21.04 -1.31 2.50
N LEU A 150 20.38 -2.47 2.66
CA LEU A 150 21.00 -3.68 3.20
C LEU A 150 22.05 -4.27 2.25
N GLY A 151 21.86 -4.12 0.94
CA GLY A 151 22.80 -4.57 -0.06
C GLY A 151 24.17 -3.90 0.06
N LYS A 152 24.17 -2.61 0.40
CA LYS A 152 25.40 -1.88 0.68
C LYS A 152 26.06 -2.35 1.99
N ALA A 153 25.27 -2.50 3.05
CA ALA A 153 25.76 -2.94 4.35
C ALA A 153 26.31 -4.37 4.32
N ASN A 154 25.63 -5.29 3.61
CA ASN A 154 25.98 -6.70 3.50
C ASN A 154 26.92 -7.01 2.32
N LYS A 155 27.35 -5.99 1.57
CA LYS A 155 28.26 -6.12 0.40
C LYS A 155 27.72 -7.05 -0.71
N CYS A 156 26.41 -7.24 -0.82
CA CYS A 156 25.80 -8.04 -1.88
C CYS A 156 25.37 -7.21 -3.10
N TYR A 157 25.55 -5.88 -3.07
CA TYR A 157 25.33 -5.02 -4.23
C TYR A 157 26.49 -5.16 -5.24
N PRO A 158 26.25 -5.18 -6.56
CA PRO A 158 24.95 -4.99 -7.25
C PRO A 158 24.11 -6.26 -7.41
N ASN A 159 24.65 -7.43 -7.09
CA ASN A 159 24.00 -8.72 -7.29
C ASN A 159 23.32 -9.17 -5.99
N CYS A 160 22.00 -9.04 -5.93
CA CYS A 160 21.24 -9.46 -4.75
C CYS A 160 21.24 -11.00 -4.64
N ASP A 161 21.72 -11.53 -3.51
CA ASP A 161 21.67 -12.95 -3.17
C ASP A 161 20.43 -13.34 -2.35
N ALA A 162 19.52 -12.39 -2.08
CA ALA A 162 18.28 -12.54 -1.35
C ALA A 162 18.43 -13.09 0.09
N LYS A 163 19.64 -13.18 0.65
CA LYS A 163 19.85 -13.70 2.01
C LYS A 163 19.20 -12.87 3.12
N CYS A 164 18.92 -11.59 2.87
CA CYS A 164 18.24 -10.70 3.80
C CYS A 164 16.72 -10.93 3.87
N ASN A 165 16.15 -11.82 3.06
CA ASN A 165 14.71 -12.12 3.03
C ASN A 165 14.26 -13.08 4.11
N SER A 166 15.17 -13.65 4.83
CA SER A 166 14.84 -14.48 5.97
C SER A 166 14.33 -13.58 7.10
N CYS A 167 13.49 -14.07 7.93
CA CYS A 167 12.87 -13.63 9.16
C CYS A 167 13.50 -12.51 10.00
N ASN A 168 14.55 -11.84 9.54
CA ASN A 168 15.25 -10.79 10.27
C ASN A 168 14.58 -9.43 10.04
N LYS A 169 14.24 -8.77 11.11
CA LYS A 169 13.81 -7.37 11.10
C LYS A 169 15.04 -6.47 11.06
N TYR A 170 14.99 -5.44 10.23
CA TYR A 170 16.06 -4.46 10.10
C TYR A 170 15.55 -3.08 10.48
N TYR A 171 16.38 -2.34 11.19
CA TYR A 171 16.01 -1.01 11.67
C TYR A 171 17.11 0.00 11.39
N LEU A 172 16.70 1.21 11.01
CA LEU A 172 17.53 2.39 11.07
C LEU A 172 17.28 3.07 12.42
N LYS A 173 18.33 3.26 13.21
CA LYS A 173 18.25 3.99 14.47
C LYS A 173 18.67 5.43 14.25
N ASP A 174 17.82 6.38 14.65
CA ASP A 174 18.14 7.80 14.58
C ASP A 174 18.95 8.27 15.79
N ARG A 175 19.31 9.57 15.80
CA ARG A 175 20.07 10.20 16.91
C ARG A 175 19.29 10.26 18.22
N LEU A 176 17.97 10.12 18.20
CA LEU A 176 17.10 10.13 19.37
C LEU A 176 16.84 8.72 19.90
N GLY A 177 17.40 7.69 19.24
CA GLY A 177 17.24 6.30 19.61
C GLY A 177 15.97 5.64 19.07
N LEU A 178 15.21 6.31 18.20
CA LEU A 178 14.01 5.75 17.55
C LEU A 178 14.42 4.74 16.47
N ASN A 179 13.69 3.64 16.39
CA ASN A 179 13.93 2.58 15.43
C ASN A 179 12.91 2.67 14.28
N PHE A 180 13.40 2.93 13.07
CA PHE A 180 12.62 2.96 11.83
C PHE A 180 12.79 1.65 11.10
N GLU A 181 11.72 0.92 10.87
CA GLU A 181 11.77 -0.37 10.21
C GLU A 181 12.14 -0.24 8.74
N ILE A 182 13.05 -1.12 8.29
CA ILE A 182 13.55 -1.17 6.91
C ILE A 182 13.05 -2.44 6.25
N ILE A 183 12.27 -2.30 5.17
CA ILE A 183 11.78 -3.44 4.40
C ILE A 183 12.38 -3.37 2.99
N PRO A 184 13.29 -4.31 2.65
CA PRO A 184 13.82 -4.41 1.31
C PRO A 184 12.83 -5.10 0.37
N ASP A 185 12.78 -4.64 -0.88
CA ASP A 185 12.27 -5.40 -2.00
C ASP A 185 13.48 -6.04 -2.72
N ASN A 186 13.63 -7.33 -2.56
CA ASN A 186 14.74 -8.09 -3.15
C ASN A 186 14.55 -8.37 -4.63
N ILE A 187 13.39 -8.09 -5.22
CA ILE A 187 13.15 -8.23 -6.67
C ILE A 187 13.80 -7.06 -7.39
N GLN A 188 13.39 -5.84 -7.04
CA GLN A 188 13.89 -4.62 -7.69
C GLN A 188 15.07 -3.98 -6.95
N THR A 189 15.50 -4.54 -5.81
CA THR A 189 16.56 -3.96 -4.96
C THR A 189 16.27 -2.51 -4.53
N VAL A 190 15.01 -2.23 -4.16
CA VAL A 190 14.56 -0.98 -3.54
C VAL A 190 14.36 -1.17 -2.04
N THR A 191 14.26 -0.10 -1.29
CA THR A 191 14.04 -0.16 0.16
C THR A 191 12.95 0.82 0.57
N THR A 192 12.03 0.37 1.42
CA THR A 192 11.07 1.24 2.12
C THR A 192 11.47 1.35 3.59
N ILE A 193 11.50 2.58 4.10
CA ILE A 193 11.66 2.89 5.52
C ILE A 193 10.31 3.30 6.07
N TYR A 194 9.89 2.66 7.14
CA TYR A 194 8.62 2.91 7.82
C TYR A 194 8.79 3.75 9.07
N ASN A 195 7.73 4.45 9.46
CA ASN A 195 7.71 5.22 10.69
C ASN A 195 8.01 4.33 11.90
N SER A 196 8.67 4.90 12.90
CA SER A 196 8.94 4.24 14.18
C SER A 196 7.67 4.01 15.01
N LYS A 197 6.61 4.79 14.76
CA LYS A 197 5.31 4.67 15.40
C LYS A 197 4.26 4.15 14.43
N THR A 198 3.34 3.36 14.95
CA THR A 198 2.18 2.88 14.21
C THR A 198 1.07 3.94 14.22
N THR A 199 0.55 4.29 13.05
CA THR A 199 -0.64 5.15 12.95
C THR A 199 -1.85 4.39 13.49
N SER A 200 -2.66 5.06 14.33
CA SER A 200 -3.94 4.53 14.82
C SER A 200 -4.93 5.68 14.97
N ILE A 201 -6.06 5.59 14.26
CA ILE A 201 -7.04 6.65 14.06
C ILE A 201 -8.43 6.14 14.47
N GLU A 202 -9.21 6.98 15.13
CA GLU A 202 -10.61 6.70 15.44
C GLU A 202 -11.47 6.76 14.17
N SER A 203 -12.10 5.64 13.79
CA SER A 203 -12.89 5.57 12.56
C SER A 203 -14.22 6.33 12.68
N THR A 204 -14.77 6.48 13.88
CA THR A 204 -16.04 7.22 14.15
C THR A 204 -15.97 8.69 13.74
N ASP A 205 -14.79 9.28 13.73
CA ASP A 205 -14.60 10.66 13.31
C ASP A 205 -14.78 10.87 11.77
N PHE A 206 -14.79 9.79 11.01
CA PHE A 206 -14.73 9.81 9.54
C PHE A 206 -15.83 8.98 8.89
N VAL A 207 -17.05 9.07 9.38
CA VAL A 207 -18.20 8.28 8.92
C VAL A 207 -18.57 8.48 7.45
N SER A 208 -18.15 9.59 6.83
CA SER A 208 -18.32 9.83 5.39
C SER A 208 -17.28 9.12 4.51
N THR A 209 -16.23 8.52 5.12
CA THR A 209 -15.27 7.69 4.39
C THR A 209 -15.88 6.34 4.05
N ASN A 210 -15.75 5.90 2.80
CA ASN A 210 -16.38 4.67 2.34
C ASN A 210 -15.68 3.40 2.82
N VAL A 211 -14.35 3.44 3.00
CA VAL A 211 -13.51 2.29 3.34
C VAL A 211 -12.48 2.65 4.40
N PHE A 212 -12.37 1.84 5.44
CA PHE A 212 -11.26 1.89 6.39
C PHE A 212 -10.24 0.82 6.05
N ARG A 213 -8.99 1.24 5.92
CA ARG A 213 -7.86 0.39 5.57
C ARG A 213 -6.97 0.12 6.77
N ILE A 214 -6.60 -1.16 6.93
CA ILE A 214 -5.64 -1.64 7.92
C ILE A 214 -4.42 -2.14 7.15
N ASP A 215 -3.26 -1.50 7.36
CA ASP A 215 -1.99 -1.91 6.76
C ASP A 215 -1.20 -2.74 7.77
N VAL A 216 -1.04 -4.03 7.48
CA VAL A 216 -0.27 -4.97 8.29
C VAL A 216 1.06 -5.30 7.62
N ILE A 217 2.11 -5.46 8.41
CA ILE A 217 3.45 -5.81 7.93
C ILE A 217 3.87 -7.17 8.48
N ASP A 218 3.81 -7.35 9.80
CA ASP A 218 4.31 -8.52 10.50
C ASP A 218 3.53 -8.83 11.79
N GLU A 219 2.33 -8.25 11.91
CA GLU A 219 1.42 -8.51 13.01
C GLU A 219 0.99 -9.98 13.01
N SER A 220 0.85 -10.56 14.21
CA SER A 220 0.32 -11.90 14.38
C SER A 220 -1.17 -11.98 14.04
N ILE A 221 -1.70 -13.17 13.87
CA ILE A 221 -3.15 -13.37 13.63
C ILE A 221 -3.97 -12.80 14.79
N ASP A 222 -3.52 -12.97 16.03
CA ASP A 222 -4.21 -12.46 17.21
C ASP A 222 -4.17 -10.92 17.26
N ASP A 223 -3.03 -10.32 16.89
CA ASP A 223 -2.93 -8.86 16.75
C ASP A 223 -3.89 -8.35 15.68
N ILE A 224 -3.94 -8.99 14.50
CA ILE A 224 -4.85 -8.62 13.42
C ILE A 224 -6.31 -8.69 13.87
N ASN A 225 -6.70 -9.75 14.57
CA ASN A 225 -8.06 -9.90 15.10
C ASN A 225 -8.40 -8.78 16.10
N ASN A 226 -7.47 -8.43 16.97
CA ASN A 226 -7.62 -7.34 17.93
C ASN A 226 -7.72 -5.98 17.21
N ILE A 227 -6.87 -5.72 16.22
CA ILE A 227 -6.89 -4.50 15.39
C ILE A 227 -8.26 -4.35 14.70
N VAL A 228 -8.74 -5.41 14.06
CA VAL A 228 -10.04 -5.40 13.38
C VAL A 228 -11.18 -5.13 14.38
N SER A 229 -11.12 -5.71 15.58
CA SER A 229 -12.13 -5.50 16.64
C SER A 229 -12.17 -4.04 17.10
N ILE A 230 -10.99 -3.45 17.35
CA ILE A 230 -10.88 -2.05 17.79
C ILE A 230 -11.36 -1.08 16.71
N VAL A 231 -10.94 -1.29 15.46
CA VAL A 231 -11.39 -0.45 14.33
C VAL A 231 -12.91 -0.57 14.14
N LYS A 232 -13.48 -1.77 14.24
CA LYS A 232 -14.95 -1.96 14.14
C LYS A 232 -15.73 -1.32 15.26
N SER A 233 -15.15 -1.21 16.45
CA SER A 233 -15.79 -0.50 17.57
C SER A 233 -15.65 1.02 17.48
N GLY A 234 -14.99 1.54 16.43
CA GLY A 234 -14.77 2.96 16.22
C GLY A 234 -13.59 3.55 17.01
N ASN A 235 -12.92 2.73 17.81
CA ASN A 235 -11.82 3.15 18.69
C ASN A 235 -10.46 3.09 17.98
N ARG A 236 -9.43 3.55 18.69
CA ARG A 236 -8.03 3.47 18.27
C ARG A 236 -7.15 2.89 19.38
N PHE A 237 -5.94 2.49 19.01
CA PHE A 237 -4.89 2.19 19.97
C PHE A 237 -4.25 3.48 20.48
N GLU A 238 -3.89 3.49 21.74
CA GLU A 238 -3.18 4.58 22.40
C GLU A 238 -1.89 4.06 23.03
N GLY A 239 -0.93 4.96 23.25
CA GLY A 239 0.36 4.63 23.84
C GLY A 239 1.52 5.32 23.11
N LYS A 240 2.72 5.15 23.66
CA LYS A 240 3.93 5.81 23.12
C LYS A 240 4.34 5.32 21.74
N GLU A 241 3.95 4.09 21.40
CA GLU A 241 4.20 3.41 20.12
C GLU A 241 3.20 3.80 19.03
N PHE A 242 2.10 4.51 19.38
CA PHE A 242 1.08 4.93 18.43
C PHE A 242 1.12 6.43 18.14
N THR A 243 0.56 6.80 17.02
CA THR A 243 0.38 8.19 16.56
C THR A 243 -0.93 8.33 15.79
N ASN A 244 -1.56 9.49 15.89
CA ASN A 244 -2.69 9.85 15.02
C ASN A 244 -2.24 10.53 13.71
N GLY A 245 -0.95 10.45 13.38
CA GLY A 245 -0.40 11.08 12.18
C GLY A 245 -0.44 12.60 12.23
N ASN A 246 -0.94 13.21 11.16
CA ASN A 246 -1.04 14.66 11.02
C ASN A 246 -2.43 15.22 11.35
N LEU A 247 -3.36 14.41 11.88
CA LEU A 247 -4.76 14.81 12.10
C LEU A 247 -4.94 16.12 12.88
N ASN A 248 -4.07 16.37 13.85
CA ASN A 248 -4.14 17.53 14.74
C ASN A 248 -3.08 18.60 14.40
N ARG A 249 -2.44 18.52 13.24
CA ARG A 249 -1.47 19.54 12.80
C ARG A 249 -2.14 20.53 11.88
N GLU A 250 -1.83 21.81 12.06
CA GLU A 250 -2.08 22.83 11.05
C GLU A 250 -1.10 22.58 9.88
N VAL A 251 -1.62 22.45 8.69
CA VAL A 251 -0.86 22.29 7.44
C VAL A 251 -0.87 23.61 6.70
#